data_4799526a8f7d943dedbc71a9de286e1b
#
_entry.id   4799526a8f7d943dedbc71a9de286e1b
#
_cell.length_a   1.000
_cell.length_b   1.000
_cell.length_c   1.000
_cell.angle_alpha   90.00
_cell.angle_beta   90.00
_cell.angle_gamma   90.00
#
_symmetry.space_group_name_H-M   'P 1'
#
loop_
_entity.id
_entity.type
_entity.pdbx_description
1 polymer ?
#
loop_
_entity_poly.entity_id
_entity_poly.type
_entity_poly.pdbx_seq_one_letter_code
_entity_poly.pdbx_strand_id
1 'polypeptide(L)'
;MGKNLTSRAEDYSKWYNELVVKSDLAENSGVRGCMVIKPYGYAIWEKMQAQLDKMFKETGHENAYFPLFIPKSYLSKEASHVEGFAKECAVVTHYRLKNAEDGSGIIVDEDAKLEEELIVRPTSETIIWDTYRRWVQSYRDLPIMVNQWANVVRWEMRTRLFLRTAEFLWQEGHTAHATREEAVAEAEQMMNVYAEFVEEHMGVPVMKGTKTASERFAGAEETYCIEALMQDGKALQAGTSHFLGQNFAKAFDVKFANKEGKQEYVWATSWGVSTRLMGALVMTHSDDNGLVLPPKLAPIQVVIVPIYKGLDQLDAISDKVEPLVKELRSKGLSVKYDKRDTHKPGFKFNEYELKGVPVRLAVGQRDLENGTYEVARRDTMQKESVKAEDVVEKVVSLMDDIQENIYNKALAYRKDHITQVDSYEEFKRVIEEKGGFVSAHWDGTAETEERVKEETKATIRCIPLNVEKEEGVCMVTGKPSTQRVLFAKAY
;
A
#
# COMPACT_ATOMS: atom_id res chain seq x y z
N MET A 1 11.27 -5.24 29.69
CA MET A 1 11.07 -6.41 28.82
C MET A 1 11.75 -6.09 27.52
N GLY A 2 12.64 -6.94 27.03
CA GLY A 2 13.25 -6.77 25.71
C GLY A 2 12.17 -6.79 24.61
N LYS A 3 12.44 -6.24 23.46
CA LYS A 3 11.49 -6.13 22.34
C LYS A 3 10.99 -7.49 21.84
N ASN A 4 11.66 -8.59 22.22
CA ASN A 4 11.35 -10.00 21.91
C ASN A 4 10.81 -10.23 20.49
N LEU A 5 11.38 -9.54 19.50
CA LEU A 5 11.13 -9.81 18.10
C LEU A 5 12.08 -10.94 17.64
N THR A 6 11.56 -11.87 16.88
CA THR A 6 12.39 -12.77 16.07
C THR A 6 13.20 -11.91 15.11
N SER A 7 14.48 -12.21 14.88
CA SER A 7 15.27 -11.42 13.95
C SER A 7 14.88 -11.73 12.49
N ARG A 8 15.07 -10.75 11.59
CA ARG A 8 14.82 -10.92 10.15
C ARG A 8 15.63 -12.06 9.55
N ALA A 9 16.86 -12.24 10.04
CA ALA A 9 17.75 -13.29 9.58
C ALA A 9 17.32 -14.70 10.03
N GLU A 10 16.66 -14.80 11.18
CA GLU A 10 16.16 -16.07 11.71
C GLU A 10 14.88 -16.52 11.00
N ASP A 11 13.87 -15.66 10.97
CA ASP A 11 12.58 -15.91 10.29
C ASP A 11 11.91 -14.58 9.93
N TYR A 12 12.06 -14.17 8.69
CA TYR A 12 11.52 -12.89 8.18
C TYR A 12 9.99 -12.84 8.25
N SER A 13 9.32 -13.97 7.99
CA SER A 13 7.86 -14.05 8.05
C SER A 13 7.33 -13.87 9.46
N LYS A 14 7.95 -14.53 10.42
CA LYS A 14 7.61 -14.44 11.84
C LYS A 14 7.93 -13.05 12.38
N TRP A 15 9.10 -12.50 12.05
CA TRP A 15 9.46 -11.12 12.38
C TRP A 15 8.39 -10.13 11.95
N TYR A 16 7.94 -10.21 10.68
CA TYR A 16 6.91 -9.31 10.15
C TYR A 16 5.61 -9.38 10.96
N ASN A 17 5.09 -10.58 11.19
CA ASN A 17 3.83 -10.78 11.91
C ASN A 17 3.94 -10.30 13.37
N GLU A 18 5.04 -10.61 14.04
CA GLU A 18 5.29 -10.14 15.40
C GLU A 18 5.40 -8.61 15.47
N LEU A 19 6.10 -8.01 14.50
CA LEU A 19 6.28 -6.57 14.46
C LEU A 19 4.95 -5.84 14.26
N VAL A 20 4.13 -6.27 13.31
CA VAL A 20 2.81 -5.67 13.04
C VAL A 20 1.94 -5.67 14.30
N VAL A 21 1.91 -6.79 15.04
CA VAL A 21 1.10 -6.92 16.25
C VAL A 21 1.69 -6.12 17.43
N LYS A 22 2.99 -6.27 17.69
CA LYS A 22 3.65 -5.66 18.85
C LYS A 22 3.81 -4.14 18.75
N SER A 23 3.87 -3.61 17.53
CA SER A 23 3.93 -2.16 17.29
C SER A 23 2.55 -1.47 17.26
N ASP A 24 1.50 -2.18 17.60
CA ASP A 24 0.11 -1.69 17.59
C ASP A 24 -0.42 -1.26 16.20
N LEU A 25 0.02 -1.90 15.14
CA LEU A 25 -0.50 -1.62 13.79
C LEU A 25 -1.82 -2.34 13.51
N ALA A 26 -1.84 -3.66 13.71
CA ALA A 26 -3.01 -4.50 13.47
C ALA A 26 -2.92 -5.82 14.21
N GLU A 27 -4.05 -6.50 14.31
CA GLU A 27 -4.17 -7.86 14.85
C GLU A 27 -5.28 -8.64 14.14
N ASN A 28 -5.29 -9.95 14.29
CA ASN A 28 -6.36 -10.77 13.79
C ASN A 28 -7.66 -10.52 14.57
N SER A 29 -8.78 -10.43 13.84
CA SER A 29 -10.11 -10.35 14.47
C SER A 29 -10.68 -11.73 14.77
N GLY A 30 -11.89 -11.77 15.36
CA GLY A 30 -12.67 -13.00 15.49
C GLY A 30 -13.17 -13.56 14.16
N VAL A 31 -13.08 -12.80 13.06
CA VAL A 31 -13.45 -13.24 11.72
C VAL A 31 -12.18 -13.65 10.97
N ARG A 32 -12.11 -14.92 10.56
CA ARG A 32 -10.94 -15.44 9.86
C ARG A 32 -10.61 -14.62 8.61
N GLY A 33 -9.38 -14.18 8.51
CA GLY A 33 -8.89 -13.42 7.37
C GLY A 33 -9.20 -11.92 7.39
N CYS A 34 -9.96 -11.45 8.37
CA CYS A 34 -10.25 -10.04 8.59
C CYS A 34 -9.43 -9.52 9.77
N MET A 35 -8.73 -8.40 9.57
CA MET A 35 -7.90 -7.80 10.60
C MET A 35 -8.62 -6.64 11.31
N VAL A 36 -8.21 -6.39 12.55
CA VAL A 36 -8.46 -5.12 13.23
C VAL A 36 -7.23 -4.25 12.97
N ILE A 37 -7.40 -3.12 12.32
CA ILE A 37 -6.36 -2.09 12.23
C ILE A 37 -6.47 -1.25 13.50
N LYS A 38 -5.43 -1.29 14.34
CA LYS A 38 -5.42 -0.58 15.63
C LYS A 38 -5.23 0.93 15.44
N PRO A 39 -5.54 1.76 16.42
CA PRO A 39 -5.48 3.23 16.27
C PRO A 39 -4.16 3.76 15.74
N TYR A 40 -3.03 3.20 16.15
CA TYR A 40 -1.71 3.63 15.67
C TYR A 40 -1.50 3.28 14.19
N GLY A 41 -1.86 2.05 13.79
CA GLY A 41 -1.83 1.64 12.39
C GLY A 41 -2.81 2.44 11.51
N TYR A 42 -4.01 2.69 12.02
CA TYR A 42 -5.01 3.47 11.29
C TYR A 42 -4.57 4.92 11.09
N ALA A 43 -3.89 5.52 12.08
CA ALA A 43 -3.35 6.88 11.95
C ALA A 43 -2.30 7.01 10.81
N ILE A 44 -1.51 5.94 10.56
CA ILE A 44 -0.61 5.90 9.39
C ILE A 44 -1.42 5.85 8.09
N TRP A 45 -2.45 5.00 8.06
CA TRP A 45 -3.34 4.88 6.90
C TRP A 45 -4.07 6.20 6.60
N GLU A 46 -4.56 6.91 7.61
CA GLU A 46 -5.18 8.24 7.45
C GLU A 46 -4.23 9.24 6.80
N LYS A 47 -2.94 9.21 7.16
CA LYS A 47 -1.93 10.08 6.52
C LYS A 47 -1.68 9.68 5.05
N MET A 48 -1.62 8.38 4.75
CA MET A 48 -1.53 7.89 3.37
C MET A 48 -2.76 8.33 2.56
N GLN A 49 -3.95 8.13 3.12
CA GLN A 49 -5.22 8.51 2.51
C GLN A 49 -5.30 10.02 2.25
N ALA A 50 -4.99 10.85 3.24
CA ALA A 50 -5.04 12.29 3.10
C ALA A 50 -4.11 12.81 2.00
N GLN A 51 -2.90 12.28 1.91
CA GLN A 51 -1.92 12.69 0.89
C GLN A 51 -2.33 12.22 -0.51
N LEU A 52 -2.73 10.97 -0.66
CA LEU A 52 -3.21 10.43 -1.93
C LEU A 52 -4.48 11.16 -2.41
N ASP A 53 -5.42 11.41 -1.50
CA ASP A 53 -6.66 12.14 -1.81
C ASP A 53 -6.37 13.56 -2.33
N LYS A 54 -5.41 14.23 -1.72
CA LYS A 54 -4.91 15.53 -2.19
C LYS A 54 -4.36 15.43 -3.62
N MET A 55 -3.49 14.44 -3.90
CA MET A 55 -2.91 14.25 -5.23
C MET A 55 -3.98 13.91 -6.28
N PHE A 56 -4.99 13.12 -5.92
CA PHE A 56 -6.11 12.84 -6.83
C PHE A 56 -6.92 14.10 -7.18
N LYS A 57 -7.18 14.95 -6.19
CA LYS A 57 -7.88 16.22 -6.42
C LYS A 57 -7.05 17.19 -7.27
N GLU A 58 -5.75 17.21 -7.10
CA GLU A 58 -4.82 18.00 -7.93
C GLU A 58 -4.82 17.55 -9.40
N THR A 59 -5.15 16.31 -9.69
CA THR A 59 -5.34 15.76 -11.04
C THR A 59 -6.79 15.81 -11.53
N GLY A 60 -7.69 16.49 -10.81
CA GLY A 60 -9.06 16.74 -11.22
C GLY A 60 -10.07 15.66 -10.85
N HIS A 61 -9.71 14.71 -9.99
CA HIS A 61 -10.62 13.67 -9.54
C HIS A 61 -11.48 14.11 -8.37
N GLU A 62 -12.69 13.57 -8.29
CA GLU A 62 -13.65 13.79 -7.21
C GLU A 62 -14.02 12.47 -6.55
N ASN A 63 -14.30 12.52 -5.24
CA ASN A 63 -14.72 11.35 -4.50
C ASN A 63 -16.22 11.11 -4.65
N ALA A 64 -16.60 9.85 -4.83
CA ALA A 64 -17.98 9.38 -4.77
C ALA A 64 -18.06 8.14 -3.87
N TYR A 65 -19.29 7.68 -3.61
CA TYR A 65 -19.54 6.45 -2.88
C TYR A 65 -20.56 5.59 -3.64
N PHE A 66 -20.24 4.33 -3.85
CA PHE A 66 -21.08 3.34 -4.49
C PHE A 66 -21.46 2.24 -3.49
N PRO A 67 -22.61 1.58 -3.67
CA PRO A 67 -23.09 0.57 -2.73
C PRO A 67 -22.11 -0.58 -2.49
N LEU A 68 -22.12 -1.08 -1.25
CA LEU A 68 -21.37 -2.26 -0.83
C LEU A 68 -21.84 -3.52 -1.55
N PHE A 69 -23.15 -3.65 -1.77
CA PHE A 69 -23.78 -4.83 -2.36
C PHE A 69 -23.95 -4.68 -3.86
N ILE A 70 -23.61 -5.75 -4.57
CA ILE A 70 -23.75 -5.84 -6.03
C ILE A 70 -24.74 -6.98 -6.33
N PRO A 71 -25.80 -6.75 -7.12
CA PRO A 71 -26.66 -7.83 -7.59
C PRO A 71 -25.86 -8.87 -8.36
N LYS A 72 -26.09 -10.16 -8.08
CA LYS A 72 -25.39 -11.26 -8.75
C LYS A 72 -25.49 -11.19 -10.27
N SER A 73 -26.63 -10.73 -10.79
CA SER A 73 -26.87 -10.54 -12.22
C SER A 73 -25.90 -9.55 -12.89
N TYR A 74 -25.35 -8.58 -12.14
CA TYR A 74 -24.38 -7.62 -12.71
C TYR A 74 -23.04 -8.26 -13.03
N LEU A 75 -22.60 -9.20 -12.19
CA LEU A 75 -21.37 -9.94 -12.45
C LEU A 75 -21.44 -10.81 -13.70
N SER A 76 -22.65 -11.28 -14.05
CA SER A 76 -22.87 -12.12 -15.23
C SER A 76 -22.79 -11.36 -16.56
N LYS A 77 -22.78 -10.02 -16.54
CA LYS A 77 -22.70 -9.19 -17.76
C LYS A 77 -21.29 -9.11 -18.36
N GLU A 78 -20.27 -9.31 -17.53
CA GLU A 78 -18.86 -9.28 -17.96
C GLU A 78 -18.17 -10.60 -17.57
N ALA A 79 -18.11 -11.54 -18.52
CA ALA A 79 -17.65 -12.91 -18.26
C ALA A 79 -16.17 -12.98 -17.86
N SER A 80 -15.29 -12.16 -18.45
CA SER A 80 -13.87 -12.12 -18.11
C SER A 80 -13.62 -11.57 -16.71
N HIS A 81 -14.46 -10.64 -16.26
CA HIS A 81 -14.44 -10.13 -14.90
C HIS A 81 -14.83 -11.22 -13.87
N VAL A 82 -15.84 -12.03 -14.21
CA VAL A 82 -16.27 -13.16 -13.39
C VAL A 82 -15.16 -14.20 -13.20
N GLU A 83 -14.43 -14.53 -14.25
CA GLU A 83 -13.32 -15.49 -14.19
C GLU A 83 -12.19 -15.01 -13.25
N GLY A 84 -11.96 -13.69 -13.19
CA GLY A 84 -10.93 -13.09 -12.36
C GLY A 84 -11.30 -12.94 -10.87
N PHE A 85 -12.56 -12.61 -10.56
CA PHE A 85 -12.93 -12.14 -9.22
C PHE A 85 -14.11 -12.87 -8.57
N ALA A 86 -15.00 -13.50 -9.33
CA ALA A 86 -16.26 -14.02 -8.78
C ALA A 86 -16.14 -15.38 -8.12
N LYS A 87 -15.01 -16.08 -8.21
CA LYS A 87 -14.87 -17.44 -7.65
C LYS A 87 -14.79 -17.46 -6.13
N GLU A 88 -14.31 -16.37 -5.52
CA GLU A 88 -14.04 -16.29 -4.08
C GLU A 88 -14.59 -14.97 -3.51
N CYS A 89 -15.92 -14.88 -3.38
CA CYS A 89 -16.62 -13.71 -2.86
C CYS A 89 -17.55 -14.08 -1.70
N ALA A 90 -17.97 -13.08 -0.93
CA ALA A 90 -19.00 -13.22 0.08
C ALA A 90 -20.37 -12.98 -0.56
N VAL A 91 -21.29 -13.95 -0.39
CA VAL A 91 -22.63 -13.90 -0.96
C VAL A 91 -23.65 -13.72 0.17
N VAL A 92 -24.52 -12.71 0.04
CA VAL A 92 -25.62 -12.44 0.96
C VAL A 92 -26.89 -13.04 0.38
N THR A 93 -27.48 -13.96 1.12
CA THR A 93 -28.65 -14.75 0.69
C THR A 93 -29.92 -14.41 1.43
N HIS A 94 -29.81 -13.87 2.66
CA HIS A 94 -30.94 -13.56 3.55
C HIS A 94 -30.76 -12.19 4.20
N TYR A 95 -31.87 -11.57 4.61
CA TYR A 95 -31.87 -10.22 5.20
C TYR A 95 -32.37 -10.18 6.65
N ARG A 96 -32.69 -11.34 7.29
CA ARG A 96 -33.21 -11.37 8.64
C ARG A 96 -32.75 -12.59 9.42
N LEU A 97 -32.59 -12.40 10.73
CA LEU A 97 -32.36 -13.46 11.71
C LEU A 97 -33.63 -13.64 12.57
N LYS A 98 -33.80 -14.81 13.15
CA LYS A 98 -34.86 -15.10 14.15
C LYS A 98 -34.30 -15.96 15.30
N ASN A 99 -34.98 -15.98 16.42
CA ASN A 99 -34.66 -16.90 17.52
C ASN A 99 -34.95 -18.33 17.11
N ALA A 100 -34.09 -19.25 17.44
CA ALA A 100 -34.31 -20.67 17.28
C ALA A 100 -35.44 -21.15 18.22
N GLU A 101 -36.31 -22.02 17.78
CA GLU A 101 -37.44 -22.54 18.55
C GLU A 101 -36.98 -23.36 19.77
N ASP A 102 -35.83 -24.01 19.67
CA ASP A 102 -35.22 -24.81 20.75
C ASP A 102 -34.41 -23.96 21.78
N GLY A 103 -34.39 -22.65 21.60
CA GLY A 103 -33.63 -21.73 22.46
C GLY A 103 -32.09 -21.75 22.28
N SER A 104 -31.58 -22.42 21.23
CA SER A 104 -30.14 -22.51 20.95
C SER A 104 -29.50 -21.21 20.50
N GLY A 105 -30.26 -20.12 20.30
CA GLY A 105 -29.77 -18.82 19.93
C GLY A 105 -30.43 -18.22 18.69
N ILE A 106 -29.66 -17.53 17.86
CA ILE A 106 -30.13 -16.84 16.67
C ILE A 106 -29.79 -17.68 15.44
N ILE A 107 -30.77 -17.87 14.56
CA ILE A 107 -30.61 -18.57 13.27
C ILE A 107 -31.02 -17.67 12.11
N VAL A 108 -30.61 -18.04 10.89
CA VAL A 108 -31.09 -17.38 9.67
C VAL A 108 -32.58 -17.68 9.52
N ASP A 109 -33.36 -16.65 9.19
CA ASP A 109 -34.77 -16.82 8.88
C ASP A 109 -34.94 -17.22 7.41
N GLU A 110 -35.29 -18.47 7.16
CA GLU A 110 -35.48 -19.02 5.81
C GLU A 110 -36.57 -18.29 5.00
N ASP A 111 -37.58 -17.70 5.69
CA ASP A 111 -38.63 -16.90 5.04
C ASP A 111 -38.14 -15.52 4.57
N ALA A 112 -36.91 -15.13 4.98
CA ALA A 112 -36.29 -13.88 4.62
C ALA A 112 -35.21 -14.03 3.53
N LYS A 113 -35.31 -15.04 2.69
CA LYS A 113 -34.42 -15.24 1.56
C LYS A 113 -34.61 -14.13 0.52
N LEU A 114 -33.48 -13.61 0.01
CA LEU A 114 -33.50 -12.62 -1.07
C LEU A 114 -33.99 -13.25 -2.37
N GLU A 115 -34.74 -12.50 -3.16
CA GLU A 115 -35.17 -12.92 -4.51
C GLU A 115 -33.94 -13.09 -5.43
N GLU A 116 -32.96 -12.20 -5.30
CA GLU A 116 -31.67 -12.28 -5.96
C GLU A 116 -30.55 -12.14 -4.91
N GLU A 117 -29.57 -13.04 -4.95
CA GLU A 117 -28.40 -12.95 -4.07
C GLU A 117 -27.58 -11.69 -4.37
N LEU A 118 -27.02 -11.12 -3.31
CA LEU A 118 -26.14 -9.97 -3.39
C LEU A 118 -24.70 -10.41 -3.12
N ILE A 119 -23.78 -9.80 -3.82
CA ILE A 119 -22.35 -9.99 -3.61
C ILE A 119 -21.80 -8.82 -2.81
N VAL A 120 -21.07 -9.10 -1.74
CA VAL A 120 -20.25 -8.08 -1.09
C VAL A 120 -19.11 -7.73 -2.04
N ARG A 121 -19.01 -6.48 -2.47
CA ARG A 121 -18.10 -6.05 -3.53
C ARG A 121 -16.67 -6.58 -3.39
N PRO A 122 -16.15 -7.36 -4.33
CA PRO A 122 -14.72 -7.68 -4.43
C PRO A 122 -13.93 -6.60 -5.16
N THR A 123 -14.65 -5.82 -5.95
CA THR A 123 -14.27 -4.62 -6.71
C THR A 123 -15.56 -4.00 -7.24
N SER A 124 -15.55 -2.76 -7.71
CA SER A 124 -16.81 -2.03 -7.95
C SER A 124 -17.11 -1.72 -9.40
N GLU A 125 -16.34 -2.24 -10.37
CA GLU A 125 -16.54 -1.93 -11.79
C GLU A 125 -17.99 -2.12 -12.24
N THR A 126 -18.60 -3.24 -11.90
CA THR A 126 -19.94 -3.58 -12.40
C THR A 126 -21.03 -2.64 -11.91
N ILE A 127 -21.02 -2.28 -10.61
CA ILE A 127 -21.99 -1.33 -10.03
C ILE A 127 -21.73 0.09 -10.51
N ILE A 128 -20.47 0.46 -10.70
CA ILE A 128 -20.08 1.79 -11.20
C ILE A 128 -20.48 1.96 -12.65
N TRP A 129 -20.21 0.96 -13.49
CA TRP A 129 -20.55 1.03 -14.92
C TRP A 129 -22.05 1.01 -15.17
N ASP A 130 -22.83 0.28 -14.37
CA ASP A 130 -24.29 0.43 -14.39
C ASP A 130 -24.76 1.84 -14.03
N THR A 131 -24.05 2.50 -13.10
CA THR A 131 -24.33 3.88 -12.74
C THR A 131 -23.93 4.85 -13.86
N TYR A 132 -22.76 4.67 -14.47
CA TYR A 132 -22.26 5.54 -15.55
C TYR A 132 -23.17 5.49 -16.79
N ARG A 133 -23.85 4.39 -17.04
CA ARG A 133 -24.87 4.30 -18.08
C ARG A 133 -25.94 5.39 -17.97
N ARG A 134 -26.26 5.80 -16.74
CA ARG A 134 -27.23 6.86 -16.46
C ARG A 134 -26.62 8.27 -16.46
N TRP A 135 -25.34 8.36 -16.11
CA TRP A 135 -24.66 9.64 -15.98
C TRP A 135 -24.14 10.17 -17.32
N VAL A 136 -23.78 9.29 -18.25
CA VAL A 136 -23.22 9.63 -19.56
C VAL A 136 -24.31 9.61 -20.60
N GLN A 137 -24.53 10.77 -21.25
CA GLN A 137 -25.48 10.93 -22.35
C GLN A 137 -24.83 11.61 -23.56
N SER A 138 -23.96 12.57 -23.32
CA SER A 138 -23.28 13.35 -24.36
C SER A 138 -21.80 13.56 -24.05
N TYR A 139 -21.05 14.02 -25.05
CA TYR A 139 -19.63 14.37 -24.87
C TYR A 139 -19.39 15.44 -23.80
N ARG A 140 -20.42 16.19 -23.40
CA ARG A 140 -20.33 17.21 -22.35
C ARG A 140 -20.25 16.62 -20.94
N ASP A 141 -20.66 15.37 -20.78
CA ASP A 141 -20.60 14.65 -19.52
C ASP A 141 -19.23 13.98 -19.27
N LEU A 142 -18.32 14.09 -20.25
CA LEU A 142 -16.99 13.50 -20.20
C LEU A 142 -15.89 14.57 -20.07
N PRO A 143 -14.76 14.22 -19.42
CA PRO A 143 -14.52 12.94 -18.74
C PRO A 143 -15.23 12.82 -17.40
N ILE A 144 -15.55 11.59 -16.98
CA ILE A 144 -15.89 11.28 -15.59
C ILE A 144 -14.60 10.87 -14.88
N MET A 145 -14.28 11.56 -13.78
CA MET A 145 -13.03 11.42 -13.05
C MET A 145 -13.34 11.14 -11.58
N VAL A 146 -13.63 9.89 -11.23
CA VAL A 146 -14.15 9.53 -9.91
C VAL A 146 -13.23 8.57 -9.18
N ASN A 147 -13.06 8.81 -7.90
CA ASN A 147 -12.41 7.94 -6.93
C ASN A 147 -13.37 7.54 -5.81
N GLN A 148 -13.21 6.36 -5.26
CA GLN A 148 -13.93 5.89 -4.09
C GLN A 148 -12.96 5.36 -3.04
N TRP A 149 -13.06 5.84 -1.80
CA TRP A 149 -12.43 5.23 -0.63
C TRP A 149 -13.42 4.24 -0.01
N ALA A 150 -13.03 2.98 0.09
CA ALA A 150 -13.94 1.92 0.48
C ALA A 150 -13.21 0.70 1.05
N ASN A 151 -13.99 -0.26 1.55
CA ASN A 151 -13.56 -1.63 1.78
C ASN A 151 -14.01 -2.53 0.63
N VAL A 152 -13.32 -3.65 0.47
CA VAL A 152 -13.73 -4.77 -0.39
C VAL A 152 -13.51 -6.09 0.32
N VAL A 153 -14.21 -7.13 -0.13
CA VAL A 153 -14.10 -8.49 0.39
C VAL A 153 -13.72 -9.44 -0.76
N ARG A 154 -12.55 -10.06 -0.62
CA ARG A 154 -12.06 -11.13 -1.50
C ARG A 154 -11.75 -12.33 -0.62
N TRP A 155 -12.53 -13.40 -0.70
CA TRP A 155 -12.42 -14.52 0.20
C TRP A 155 -11.07 -15.21 0.10
N GLU A 156 -10.17 -14.89 1.03
CA GLU A 156 -8.78 -15.34 1.01
C GLU A 156 -8.55 -16.43 2.06
N MET A 157 -7.97 -17.54 1.63
CA MET A 157 -7.71 -18.68 2.52
C MET A 157 -6.35 -18.62 3.23
N ARG A 158 -5.37 -17.94 2.63
CA ARG A 158 -4.01 -17.80 3.17
C ARG A 158 -3.75 -16.34 3.53
N THR A 159 -4.13 -15.95 4.72
CA THR A 159 -4.11 -14.56 5.14
C THR A 159 -2.80 -14.16 5.79
N ARG A 160 -2.44 -12.89 5.63
CA ARG A 160 -1.31 -12.22 6.27
C ARG A 160 -1.64 -10.75 6.45
N LEU A 161 -1.52 -10.21 7.67
CA LEU A 161 -1.89 -8.85 8.02
C LEU A 161 -1.34 -7.83 7.01
N PHE A 162 -2.20 -6.94 6.53
CA PHE A 162 -1.99 -5.94 5.46
C PHE A 162 -1.69 -6.49 4.06
N LEU A 163 -0.95 -7.57 3.92
CA LEU A 163 -0.48 -8.06 2.63
C LEU A 163 -1.53 -8.88 1.87
N ARG A 164 -2.27 -9.70 2.61
CA ARG A 164 -3.29 -10.58 2.05
C ARG A 164 -4.35 -10.87 3.11
N THR A 165 -5.46 -10.17 3.04
CA THR A 165 -6.60 -10.31 3.95
C THR A 165 -7.89 -10.48 3.17
N ALA A 166 -8.90 -11.11 3.79
CA ALA A 166 -10.19 -11.31 3.16
C ALA A 166 -10.95 -9.99 2.99
N GLU A 167 -10.86 -9.11 3.98
CA GLU A 167 -11.33 -7.74 3.89
C GLU A 167 -10.15 -6.78 3.99
N PHE A 168 -10.15 -5.71 3.19
CA PHE A 168 -9.16 -4.65 3.27
C PHE A 168 -9.74 -3.30 2.86
N LEU A 169 -9.08 -2.24 3.29
CA LEU A 169 -9.36 -0.88 2.86
C LEU A 169 -8.52 -0.54 1.62
N TRP A 170 -9.10 0.21 0.73
CA TRP A 170 -8.44 0.68 -0.47
C TRP A 170 -9.05 1.97 -0.99
N GLN A 171 -8.50 2.47 -2.06
CA GLN A 171 -9.17 3.38 -2.98
C GLN A 171 -9.26 2.72 -4.35
N GLU A 172 -10.27 3.05 -5.09
CA GLU A 172 -10.46 2.65 -6.49
C GLU A 172 -10.92 3.86 -7.29
N GLY A 173 -10.13 4.19 -8.32
CA GLY A 173 -10.49 5.20 -9.29
C GLY A 173 -11.15 4.56 -10.51
N HIS A 174 -12.16 5.21 -11.03
CA HIS A 174 -12.88 4.76 -12.22
C HIS A 174 -13.20 5.95 -13.09
N THR A 175 -12.63 6.00 -14.28
CA THR A 175 -12.78 7.13 -15.19
C THR A 175 -13.36 6.72 -16.53
N ALA A 176 -14.09 7.64 -17.16
CA ALA A 176 -14.66 7.44 -18.49
C ALA A 176 -14.28 8.63 -19.39
N HIS A 177 -13.83 8.34 -20.60
CA HIS A 177 -13.28 9.29 -21.55
C HIS A 177 -13.91 9.17 -22.92
N ALA A 178 -13.88 10.26 -23.70
CA ALA A 178 -14.38 10.29 -25.06
C ALA A 178 -13.44 9.58 -26.05
N THR A 179 -12.14 9.58 -25.79
CA THR A 179 -11.15 8.99 -26.72
C THR A 179 -10.24 7.98 -26.03
N ARG A 180 -9.65 7.10 -26.82
CA ARG A 180 -8.67 6.13 -26.36
C ARG A 180 -7.44 6.81 -25.78
N GLU A 181 -6.97 7.85 -26.45
CA GLU A 181 -5.77 8.60 -26.09
C GLU A 181 -5.93 9.27 -24.71
N GLU A 182 -7.08 9.85 -24.43
CA GLU A 182 -7.39 10.43 -23.10
C GLU A 182 -7.36 9.37 -22.02
N ALA A 183 -7.95 8.20 -22.24
CA ALA A 183 -7.98 7.12 -21.27
C ALA A 183 -6.59 6.51 -21.02
N VAL A 184 -5.78 6.31 -22.06
CA VAL A 184 -4.40 5.84 -21.91
C VAL A 184 -3.57 6.85 -21.11
N ALA A 185 -3.67 8.14 -21.45
CA ALA A 185 -2.96 9.20 -20.72
C ALA A 185 -3.36 9.24 -19.23
N GLU A 186 -4.64 9.05 -18.93
CA GLU A 186 -5.14 8.95 -17.56
C GLU A 186 -4.56 7.74 -16.81
N ALA A 187 -4.54 6.57 -17.43
CA ALA A 187 -3.97 5.37 -16.81
C ALA A 187 -2.48 5.54 -16.50
N GLU A 188 -1.71 6.13 -17.40
CA GLU A 188 -0.30 6.45 -17.19
C GLU A 188 -0.10 7.51 -16.10
N GLN A 189 -0.92 8.56 -16.10
CA GLN A 189 -0.89 9.62 -15.08
C GLN A 189 -1.08 9.03 -13.69
N MET A 190 -2.04 8.14 -13.50
CA MET A 190 -2.33 7.58 -12.19
C MET A 190 -1.26 6.58 -11.71
N MET A 191 -0.61 5.84 -12.62
CA MET A 191 0.61 5.09 -12.29
C MET A 191 1.70 6.04 -11.75
N ASN A 192 1.91 7.19 -12.40
CA ASN A 192 2.92 8.16 -11.98
C ASN A 192 2.58 8.80 -10.64
N VAL A 193 1.31 9.13 -10.39
CA VAL A 193 0.84 9.61 -9.08
C VAL A 193 1.14 8.60 -7.96
N TYR A 194 0.89 7.33 -8.19
CA TYR A 194 1.23 6.28 -7.23
C TYR A 194 2.73 6.15 -7.02
N ALA A 195 3.53 6.19 -8.08
CA ALA A 195 4.99 6.14 -7.96
C ALA A 195 5.53 7.32 -7.15
N GLU A 196 5.08 8.54 -7.43
CA GLU A 196 5.44 9.74 -6.69
C GLU A 196 5.08 9.62 -5.20
N PHE A 197 3.85 9.21 -4.89
CA PHE A 197 3.44 9.01 -3.51
C PHE A 197 4.30 7.98 -2.79
N VAL A 198 4.53 6.82 -3.39
CA VAL A 198 5.29 5.73 -2.77
C VAL A 198 6.75 6.11 -2.57
N GLU A 199 7.36 6.81 -3.53
CA GLU A 199 8.75 7.24 -3.42
C GLU A 199 8.94 8.42 -2.46
N GLU A 200 8.12 9.48 -2.58
CA GLU A 200 8.33 10.71 -1.81
C GLU A 200 7.76 10.68 -0.39
N HIS A 201 6.62 9.98 -0.19
CA HIS A 201 5.96 9.93 1.12
C HIS A 201 6.27 8.66 1.90
N MET A 202 6.29 7.51 1.23
CA MET A 202 6.65 6.26 1.88
C MET A 202 8.17 6.01 1.90
N GLY A 203 8.95 6.72 1.09
CA GLY A 203 10.38 6.48 0.94
C GLY A 203 10.71 5.13 0.30
N VAL A 204 9.83 4.59 -0.53
CA VAL A 204 9.97 3.27 -1.15
C VAL A 204 10.23 3.42 -2.64
N PRO A 205 11.42 3.09 -3.14
CA PRO A 205 11.72 3.16 -4.56
C PRO A 205 10.97 2.07 -5.33
N VAL A 206 10.43 2.42 -6.50
CA VAL A 206 9.64 1.49 -7.33
C VAL A 206 10.17 1.39 -8.76
N MET A 207 9.86 0.26 -9.41
CA MET A 207 10.02 0.05 -10.84
C MET A 207 8.66 0.25 -11.51
N LYS A 208 8.61 1.13 -12.52
CA LYS A 208 7.41 1.36 -13.33
C LYS A 208 7.43 0.45 -14.54
N GLY A 209 6.32 -0.18 -14.83
CA GLY A 209 6.21 -1.08 -15.97
C GLY A 209 4.78 -1.39 -16.36
N THR A 210 4.65 -2.25 -17.38
CA THR A 210 3.38 -2.86 -17.77
C THR A 210 3.39 -4.35 -17.45
N LYS A 211 2.22 -4.92 -17.25
CA LYS A 211 2.05 -6.36 -17.05
C LYS A 211 2.02 -7.11 -18.37
N THR A 212 2.48 -8.35 -18.35
CA THR A 212 2.29 -9.27 -19.48
C THR A 212 0.79 -9.55 -19.68
N ALA A 213 0.42 -10.05 -20.85
CA ALA A 213 -0.97 -10.39 -21.13
C ALA A 213 -1.55 -11.40 -20.12
N SER A 214 -0.73 -12.32 -19.61
CA SER A 214 -1.11 -13.34 -18.62
C SER A 214 -1.36 -12.76 -17.22
N GLU A 215 -0.72 -11.65 -16.88
CA GLU A 215 -0.77 -11.04 -15.55
C GLU A 215 -1.62 -9.74 -15.51
N ARG A 216 -2.28 -9.40 -16.60
CA ARG A 216 -3.17 -8.23 -16.67
C ARG A 216 -4.40 -8.42 -15.81
N PHE A 217 -4.94 -7.31 -15.34
CA PHE A 217 -6.26 -7.28 -14.72
C PHE A 217 -7.33 -7.79 -15.70
N ALA A 218 -8.26 -8.61 -15.20
CA ALA A 218 -9.34 -9.17 -16.01
C ALA A 218 -10.22 -8.04 -16.61
N GLY A 219 -10.32 -7.99 -17.93
CA GLY A 219 -11.03 -6.94 -18.65
C GLY A 219 -10.17 -5.74 -19.08
N ALA A 220 -8.88 -5.70 -18.75
CA ALA A 220 -7.97 -4.65 -19.17
C ALA A 220 -7.29 -4.96 -20.51
N GLU A 221 -7.13 -3.95 -21.35
CA GLU A 221 -6.28 -4.00 -22.55
C GLU A 221 -4.80 -3.79 -22.20
N GLU A 222 -4.53 -2.93 -21.18
CA GLU A 222 -3.20 -2.73 -20.65
C GLU A 222 -3.25 -2.51 -19.13
N THR A 223 -2.26 -2.99 -18.42
CA THR A 223 -2.09 -2.78 -16.98
C THR A 223 -0.73 -2.19 -16.69
N TYR A 224 -0.72 -0.96 -16.22
CA TYR A 224 0.46 -0.30 -15.67
C TYR A 224 0.63 -0.69 -14.21
N CYS A 225 1.85 -0.81 -13.74
CA CYS A 225 2.15 -1.18 -12.35
C CYS A 225 3.39 -0.49 -11.82
N ILE A 226 3.47 -0.43 -10.50
CA ILE A 226 4.66 -0.09 -9.76
C ILE A 226 5.04 -1.27 -8.86
N GLU A 227 6.29 -1.70 -8.94
CA GLU A 227 6.84 -2.85 -8.21
C GLU A 227 7.92 -2.39 -7.25
N ALA A 228 7.79 -2.77 -5.98
CA ALA A 228 8.78 -2.53 -4.94
C ALA A 228 9.55 -3.82 -4.60
N LEU A 229 10.73 -3.68 -4.01
CA LEU A 229 11.54 -4.80 -3.55
C LEU A 229 11.65 -4.79 -2.03
N MET A 230 11.22 -5.88 -1.40
CA MET A 230 11.26 -6.03 0.06
C MET A 230 12.62 -6.56 0.51
N GLN A 231 12.93 -6.42 1.80
CA GLN A 231 14.25 -6.76 2.38
C GLN A 231 14.60 -8.26 2.29
N ASP A 232 13.65 -9.13 2.04
CA ASP A 232 13.85 -10.56 1.81
C ASP A 232 14.05 -10.93 0.33
N GLY A 233 14.25 -9.93 -0.52
CA GLY A 233 14.47 -10.12 -1.96
C GLY A 233 13.23 -10.49 -2.76
N LYS A 234 12.03 -10.37 -2.18
CA LYS A 234 10.77 -10.57 -2.90
C LYS A 234 10.17 -9.26 -3.39
N ALA A 235 9.55 -9.30 -4.55
CA ALA A 235 8.82 -8.17 -5.10
C ALA A 235 7.43 -8.04 -4.45
N LEU A 236 6.95 -6.80 -4.40
CA LEU A 236 5.60 -6.47 -3.98
C LEU A 236 5.00 -5.47 -4.97
N GLN A 237 3.84 -5.85 -5.55
CA GLN A 237 3.06 -4.92 -6.37
C GLN A 237 2.46 -3.84 -5.46
N ALA A 238 2.96 -2.61 -5.62
CA ALA A 238 2.58 -1.49 -4.77
C ALA A 238 1.39 -0.68 -5.31
N GLY A 239 1.06 -0.82 -6.59
CA GLY A 239 -0.10 -0.17 -7.19
C GLY A 239 -0.27 -0.57 -8.66
N THR A 240 -1.51 -0.48 -9.14
CA THR A 240 -1.85 -0.74 -10.54
C THR A 240 -2.78 0.32 -11.10
N SER A 241 -2.64 0.56 -12.41
CA SER A 241 -3.51 1.43 -13.18
C SER A 241 -3.83 0.76 -14.51
N HIS A 242 -5.12 0.60 -14.80
CA HIS A 242 -5.60 -0.20 -15.90
C HIS A 242 -6.22 0.67 -16.99
N PHE A 243 -5.81 0.47 -18.22
CA PHE A 243 -6.56 0.89 -19.39
C PHE A 243 -7.52 -0.24 -19.77
N LEU A 244 -8.81 0.00 -19.56
CA LEU A 244 -9.86 -1.02 -19.74
C LEU A 244 -10.44 -1.06 -21.17
N GLY A 245 -9.98 -0.17 -22.03
CA GLY A 245 -10.56 -0.05 -23.37
C GLY A 245 -12.04 0.31 -23.33
N GLN A 246 -12.86 -0.42 -24.09
CA GLN A 246 -14.32 -0.27 -24.13
C GLN A 246 -15.08 -1.50 -23.58
N ASN A 247 -14.39 -2.44 -22.92
CA ASN A 247 -14.99 -3.71 -22.51
C ASN A 247 -16.17 -3.52 -21.55
N PHE A 248 -15.97 -2.74 -20.48
CA PHE A 248 -17.06 -2.44 -19.53
C PHE A 248 -18.12 -1.52 -20.14
N ALA A 249 -17.73 -0.55 -20.98
CA ALA A 249 -18.66 0.32 -21.65
C ALA A 249 -19.62 -0.47 -22.56
N LYS A 250 -19.12 -1.46 -23.28
CA LYS A 250 -19.95 -2.36 -24.11
C LYS A 250 -20.82 -3.28 -23.28
N ALA A 251 -20.28 -3.88 -22.21
CA ALA A 251 -21.02 -4.78 -21.34
C ALA A 251 -22.22 -4.11 -20.65
N PHE A 252 -22.07 -2.83 -20.26
CA PHE A 252 -23.08 -2.02 -19.56
C PHE A 252 -23.80 -0.99 -20.45
N ASP A 253 -23.51 -1.00 -21.76
CA ASP A 253 -24.07 -0.08 -22.76
C ASP A 253 -23.90 1.40 -22.40
N VAL A 254 -22.68 1.80 -22.06
CA VAL A 254 -22.33 3.18 -21.71
C VAL A 254 -21.86 3.93 -22.97
N LYS A 255 -22.73 4.74 -23.51
CA LYS A 255 -22.54 5.50 -24.75
C LYS A 255 -22.76 6.98 -24.53
N PHE A 256 -22.16 7.78 -25.38
CA PHE A 256 -22.37 9.21 -25.44
C PHE A 256 -22.62 9.67 -26.89
N ALA A 257 -23.42 10.70 -27.03
CA ALA A 257 -23.55 11.41 -28.31
C ALA A 257 -22.33 12.31 -28.50
N ASN A 258 -21.54 12.09 -29.56
CA ASN A 258 -20.42 12.96 -29.91
C ASN A 258 -20.91 14.31 -30.48
N LYS A 259 -19.98 15.17 -30.87
CA LYS A 259 -20.31 16.53 -31.40
C LYS A 259 -21.16 16.51 -32.66
N GLU A 260 -21.08 15.44 -33.43
CA GLU A 260 -21.85 15.18 -34.65
C GLU A 260 -23.17 14.45 -34.36
N GLY A 261 -23.51 14.17 -33.11
CA GLY A 261 -24.72 13.46 -32.69
C GLY A 261 -24.64 11.94 -32.86
N LYS A 262 -23.50 11.37 -33.22
CA LYS A 262 -23.29 9.92 -33.35
C LYS A 262 -23.04 9.29 -31.96
N GLN A 263 -23.61 8.12 -31.75
CA GLN A 263 -23.42 7.34 -30.53
C GLN A 263 -22.07 6.59 -30.58
N GLU A 264 -21.28 6.75 -29.52
CA GLU A 264 -19.99 6.09 -29.34
C GLU A 264 -19.87 5.52 -27.94
N TYR A 265 -19.19 4.40 -27.78
CA TYR A 265 -18.85 3.87 -26.45
C TYR A 265 -17.71 4.69 -25.84
N VAL A 266 -17.78 4.90 -24.51
CA VAL A 266 -16.72 5.54 -23.75
C VAL A 266 -15.50 4.63 -23.61
N TRP A 267 -14.36 5.25 -23.34
CA TRP A 267 -13.10 4.58 -22.99
C TRP A 267 -12.86 4.67 -21.49
N ALA A 268 -12.39 3.58 -20.90
CA ALA A 268 -12.41 3.39 -19.45
C ALA A 268 -11.02 3.22 -18.85
N THR A 269 -10.84 3.70 -17.62
CA THR A 269 -9.72 3.32 -16.77
C THR A 269 -10.21 2.89 -15.39
N SER A 270 -9.40 2.08 -14.70
CA SER A 270 -9.52 1.89 -13.26
C SER A 270 -8.12 1.80 -12.64
N TRP A 271 -7.98 2.26 -11.41
CA TRP A 271 -6.69 2.28 -10.73
C TRP A 271 -6.89 2.20 -9.22
N GLY A 272 -5.95 1.54 -8.52
CA GLY A 272 -6.13 1.29 -7.09
C GLY A 272 -4.84 0.99 -6.33
N VAL A 273 -4.86 1.41 -5.05
CA VAL A 273 -3.93 0.99 -4.01
C VAL A 273 -4.70 0.65 -2.74
N SER A 274 -4.13 -0.19 -1.91
CA SER A 274 -4.79 -0.70 -0.70
C SER A 274 -3.91 -0.57 0.53
N THR A 275 -4.44 -1.00 1.67
CA THR A 275 -3.67 -1.16 2.91
C THR A 275 -2.49 -2.12 2.79
N ARG A 276 -2.29 -2.80 1.65
CA ARG A 276 -1.04 -3.49 1.32
C ARG A 276 0.17 -2.56 1.40
N LEU A 277 0.00 -1.26 1.11
CA LEU A 277 1.06 -0.27 1.27
C LEU A 277 1.60 -0.17 2.71
N MET A 278 0.77 -0.46 3.71
CA MET A 278 1.22 -0.57 5.10
C MET A 278 2.23 -1.70 5.27
N GLY A 279 1.96 -2.86 4.65
CA GLY A 279 2.90 -3.98 4.63
C GLY A 279 4.20 -3.65 3.90
N ALA A 280 4.11 -2.99 2.76
CA ALA A 280 5.28 -2.52 2.02
C ALA A 280 6.15 -1.57 2.86
N LEU A 281 5.54 -0.62 3.58
CA LEU A 281 6.23 0.31 4.47
C LEU A 281 7.03 -0.43 5.55
N VAL A 282 6.38 -1.39 6.23
CA VAL A 282 7.03 -2.22 7.27
C VAL A 282 8.19 -3.02 6.69
N MET A 283 7.97 -3.71 5.57
CA MET A 283 8.95 -4.60 4.97
C MET A 283 10.13 -3.90 4.31
N THR A 284 9.98 -2.63 3.95
CA THR A 284 11.06 -1.87 3.31
C THR A 284 12.02 -1.24 4.33
N HIS A 285 11.49 -0.70 5.43
CA HIS A 285 12.28 0.16 6.30
C HIS A 285 12.57 -0.42 7.68
N SER A 286 11.69 -1.28 8.21
CA SER A 286 11.77 -1.74 9.58
C SER A 286 12.94 -2.68 9.82
N ASP A 287 13.39 -2.75 11.09
CA ASP A 287 14.55 -3.53 11.49
C ASP A 287 14.23 -4.47 12.67
N ASP A 288 15.24 -5.08 13.26
CA ASP A 288 15.07 -6.01 14.39
C ASP A 288 14.74 -5.29 15.71
N ASN A 289 14.78 -3.96 15.74
CA ASN A 289 14.37 -3.13 16.87
C ASN A 289 12.92 -2.64 16.78
N GLY A 290 12.31 -2.70 15.62
CA GLY A 290 10.93 -2.25 15.43
C GLY A 290 10.68 -1.58 14.09
N LEU A 291 9.60 -0.80 14.03
CA LEU A 291 9.28 0.01 12.88
C LEU A 291 10.34 1.10 12.65
N VAL A 292 10.55 1.45 11.40
CA VAL A 292 11.22 2.67 10.96
C VAL A 292 10.25 3.39 10.04
N LEU A 293 9.68 4.49 10.52
CA LEU A 293 8.66 5.21 9.77
C LEU A 293 9.25 6.45 9.07
N PRO A 294 8.86 6.69 7.81
CA PRO A 294 9.16 7.96 7.17
C PRO A 294 8.47 9.09 7.94
N PRO A 295 9.16 10.20 8.24
CA PRO A 295 8.57 11.32 8.96
C PRO A 295 7.26 11.84 8.36
N LYS A 296 7.13 11.84 7.04
CA LYS A 296 5.89 12.28 6.35
C LYS A 296 4.64 11.45 6.69
N LEU A 297 4.83 10.19 7.11
CA LEU A 297 3.72 9.27 7.44
C LEU A 297 3.66 8.90 8.93
N ALA A 298 4.62 9.32 9.74
CA ALA A 298 4.64 9.02 11.17
C ALA A 298 3.51 9.74 11.93
N PRO A 299 2.66 9.03 12.67
CA PRO A 299 1.63 9.68 13.50
C PRO A 299 2.22 10.54 14.61
N ILE A 300 3.35 10.10 15.16
CA ILE A 300 4.17 10.83 16.10
C ILE A 300 5.54 11.03 15.45
N GLN A 301 5.86 12.27 15.11
CA GLN A 301 7.15 12.58 14.49
C GLN A 301 8.24 12.80 15.54
N VAL A 302 7.87 13.38 16.66
CA VAL A 302 8.76 13.66 17.78
C VAL A 302 8.11 13.20 19.07
N VAL A 303 8.85 12.43 19.85
CA VAL A 303 8.45 12.11 21.24
C VAL A 303 9.46 12.70 22.20
N ILE A 304 8.98 13.32 23.28
CA ILE A 304 9.81 13.87 24.35
C ILE A 304 9.57 13.04 25.59
N VAL A 305 10.64 12.49 26.16
CA VAL A 305 10.61 11.63 27.35
C VAL A 305 11.39 12.32 28.47
N PRO A 306 10.70 12.72 29.57
CA PRO A 306 11.36 13.27 30.74
C PRO A 306 12.00 12.16 31.57
N ILE A 307 13.17 12.42 32.13
CA ILE A 307 13.89 11.52 33.04
C ILE A 307 13.91 12.18 34.43
N TYR A 308 13.10 11.68 35.34
CA TYR A 308 12.90 12.28 36.65
C TYR A 308 12.77 11.22 37.77
N LYS A 309 13.03 11.62 39.03
CA LYS A 309 12.87 10.80 40.22
C LYS A 309 11.65 11.17 41.06
N GLY A 310 11.16 12.39 40.94
CA GLY A 310 10.02 12.91 41.70
C GLY A 310 9.25 13.97 40.92
N LEU A 311 8.05 14.31 41.39
CA LEU A 311 7.15 15.26 40.73
C LEU A 311 7.76 16.66 40.58
N ASP A 312 8.49 17.13 41.58
CA ASP A 312 9.17 18.43 41.52
C ASP A 312 10.15 18.55 40.36
N GLN A 313 10.86 17.44 40.07
CA GLN A 313 11.74 17.39 38.88
C GLN A 313 10.95 17.35 37.59
N LEU A 314 9.83 16.64 37.57
CA LEU A 314 8.94 16.61 36.40
C LEU A 314 8.36 17.99 36.12
N ASP A 315 7.96 18.74 37.12
CA ASP A 315 7.44 20.09 36.98
C ASP A 315 8.51 21.02 36.41
N ALA A 316 9.73 20.99 36.93
CA ALA A 316 10.86 21.78 36.43
C ALA A 316 11.21 21.43 34.96
N ILE A 317 11.15 20.15 34.58
CA ILE A 317 11.33 19.70 33.19
C ILE A 317 10.17 20.20 32.32
N SER A 318 8.93 20.08 32.78
CA SER A 318 7.75 20.47 32.03
C SER A 318 7.72 21.98 31.73
N ASP A 319 8.17 22.80 32.66
CA ASP A 319 8.28 24.27 32.44
C ASP A 319 9.18 24.63 31.25
N LYS A 320 10.15 23.78 30.90
CA LYS A 320 11.01 23.94 29.72
C LYS A 320 10.49 23.21 28.49
N VAL A 321 9.91 22.03 28.68
CA VAL A 321 9.47 21.17 27.56
C VAL A 321 8.15 21.65 26.94
N GLU A 322 7.20 22.16 27.74
CA GLU A 322 5.90 22.59 27.18
C GLU A 322 6.01 23.74 26.18
N PRO A 323 6.84 24.77 26.38
CA PRO A 323 7.12 25.75 25.34
C PRO A 323 7.76 25.15 24.09
N LEU A 324 8.72 24.21 24.25
CA LEU A 324 9.33 23.49 23.14
C LEU A 324 8.30 22.69 22.32
N VAL A 325 7.39 22.00 23.00
CA VAL A 325 6.29 21.28 22.33
C VAL A 325 5.43 22.22 21.47
N LYS A 326 5.08 23.39 22.03
CA LYS A 326 4.29 24.41 21.31
C LYS A 326 5.05 24.92 20.08
N GLU A 327 6.33 25.18 20.22
CA GLU A 327 7.16 25.67 19.12
C GLU A 327 7.32 24.63 18.00
N LEU A 328 7.63 23.38 18.33
CA LEU A 328 7.71 22.29 17.35
C LEU A 328 6.37 22.07 16.63
N ARG A 329 5.25 22.14 17.36
CA ARG A 329 3.92 22.06 16.76
C ARG A 329 3.62 23.23 15.83
N SER A 330 4.08 24.44 16.15
CA SER A 330 3.94 25.60 15.27
C SER A 330 4.70 25.47 13.96
N LYS A 331 5.72 24.59 13.91
CA LYS A 331 6.44 24.18 12.70
C LYS A 331 5.73 23.06 11.93
N GLY A 332 4.52 22.66 12.34
CA GLY A 332 3.72 21.63 11.68
C GLY A 332 4.06 20.18 12.11
N LEU A 333 4.86 20.00 13.16
CA LEU A 333 5.25 18.67 13.63
C LEU A 333 4.23 18.09 14.61
N SER A 334 4.01 16.78 14.53
CA SER A 334 3.26 16.03 15.53
C SER A 334 4.18 15.62 16.68
N VAL A 335 3.92 16.16 17.86
CA VAL A 335 4.77 16.01 19.04
C VAL A 335 4.00 15.39 20.18
N LYS A 336 4.56 14.33 20.77
CA LYS A 336 4.06 13.71 22.01
C LYS A 336 5.03 13.98 23.16
N TYR A 337 4.52 14.55 24.23
CA TYR A 337 5.24 14.67 25.51
C TYR A 337 4.74 13.58 26.46
N ASP A 338 5.58 12.58 26.76
CA ASP A 338 5.19 11.41 27.55
C ASP A 338 5.52 11.58 29.03
N LYS A 339 4.59 12.18 29.75
CA LYS A 339 4.67 12.40 31.20
C LYS A 339 4.17 11.22 32.06
N ARG A 340 3.80 10.07 31.46
CA ARG A 340 3.27 8.92 32.22
C ARG A 340 4.26 8.51 33.32
N ASP A 341 3.77 8.39 34.54
CA ASP A 341 4.51 7.93 35.73
C ASP A 341 4.52 6.40 35.87
N THR A 342 3.61 5.72 35.18
CA THR A 342 3.43 4.27 35.19
C THR A 342 4.57 3.48 34.56
N HIS A 343 5.42 4.15 33.77
CA HIS A 343 6.50 3.52 33.04
C HIS A 343 7.84 4.28 33.17
N LYS A 344 8.92 3.53 33.37
CA LYS A 344 10.28 4.08 33.45
C LYS A 344 10.76 4.56 32.06
N PRO A 345 11.70 5.51 32.00
CA PRO A 345 12.24 6.04 30.73
C PRO A 345 12.71 4.95 29.75
N GLY A 346 13.42 3.94 30.21
CA GLY A 346 13.89 2.83 29.35
C GLY A 346 12.76 2.03 28.71
N PHE A 347 11.61 1.87 29.37
CA PHE A 347 10.43 1.26 28.77
C PHE A 347 9.85 2.16 27.66
N LYS A 348 9.73 3.46 27.91
CA LYS A 348 9.24 4.43 26.95
C LYS A 348 10.15 4.49 25.71
N PHE A 349 11.47 4.46 25.90
CA PHE A 349 12.42 4.42 24.79
C PHE A 349 12.19 3.20 23.90
N ASN A 350 12.07 2.01 24.48
CA ASN A 350 11.79 0.79 23.75
C ASN A 350 10.43 0.81 23.04
N GLU A 351 9.40 1.36 23.69
CA GLU A 351 8.06 1.50 23.10
C GLU A 351 8.10 2.37 21.83
N TYR A 352 8.74 3.54 21.90
CA TYR A 352 8.80 4.46 20.76
C TYR A 352 9.78 4.03 19.67
N GLU A 353 10.82 3.29 20.01
CA GLU A 353 11.67 2.62 19.02
C GLU A 353 10.89 1.54 18.27
N LEU A 354 10.13 0.71 19.02
CA LEU A 354 9.27 -0.32 18.41
C LEU A 354 8.21 0.29 17.50
N LYS A 355 7.64 1.42 17.89
CA LYS A 355 6.65 2.18 17.08
C LYS A 355 7.26 3.00 15.94
N GLY A 356 8.57 3.04 15.83
CA GLY A 356 9.26 3.71 14.73
C GLY A 356 9.16 5.24 14.74
N VAL A 357 8.99 5.86 15.90
CA VAL A 357 8.95 7.32 16.02
C VAL A 357 10.27 7.91 15.53
N PRO A 358 10.25 8.80 14.52
CA PRO A 358 11.47 9.27 13.84
C PRO A 358 12.51 9.92 14.76
N VAL A 359 12.06 10.78 15.69
CA VAL A 359 12.94 11.51 16.61
C VAL A 359 12.45 11.39 18.05
N ARG A 360 13.35 11.02 18.94
CA ARG A 360 13.11 11.03 20.39
C ARG A 360 14.03 12.07 21.05
N LEU A 361 13.43 12.94 21.83
CA LEU A 361 14.15 13.82 22.74
C LEU A 361 14.09 13.23 24.15
N ALA A 362 15.20 13.23 24.85
CA ALA A 362 15.23 12.90 26.27
C ALA A 362 15.81 14.08 27.05
N VAL A 363 15.26 14.35 28.24
CA VAL A 363 15.71 15.44 29.08
C VAL A 363 15.56 15.05 30.55
N GLY A 364 16.67 15.14 31.27
CA GLY A 364 16.74 14.93 32.71
C GLY A 364 17.32 16.15 33.41
N GLN A 365 17.57 16.04 34.71
CA GLN A 365 18.08 17.13 35.54
C GLN A 365 19.42 17.67 35.02
N ARG A 366 20.33 16.78 34.61
CA ARG A 366 21.65 17.19 34.05
C ARG A 366 21.52 17.95 32.75
N ASP A 367 20.57 17.53 31.92
CA ASP A 367 20.35 18.19 30.63
C ASP A 367 19.80 19.60 30.86
N LEU A 368 18.89 19.77 31.82
CA LEU A 368 18.39 21.10 32.21
C LEU A 368 19.52 22.01 32.70
N GLU A 369 20.41 21.50 33.57
CA GLU A 369 21.53 22.23 34.12
C GLU A 369 22.54 22.66 33.03
N ASN A 370 22.72 21.80 32.01
CA ASN A 370 23.59 22.06 30.87
C ASN A 370 22.90 22.82 29.74
N GLY A 371 21.61 23.05 29.81
CA GLY A 371 20.81 23.67 28.73
C GLY A 371 20.81 22.85 27.44
N THR A 372 20.69 21.52 27.56
CA THR A 372 20.74 20.59 26.44
C THR A 372 19.58 19.61 26.42
N TYR A 373 19.38 18.94 25.27
CA TYR A 373 18.52 17.79 25.09
C TYR A 373 19.30 16.65 24.43
N GLU A 374 19.08 15.39 24.83
CA GLU A 374 19.51 14.25 24.03
C GLU A 374 18.55 14.08 22.86
N VAL A 375 19.07 14.12 21.65
CA VAL A 375 18.33 13.88 20.40
C VAL A 375 18.75 12.53 19.84
N ALA A 376 17.78 11.62 19.66
CA ALA A 376 18.00 10.30 19.08
C ALA A 376 17.18 10.17 17.80
N ARG A 377 17.79 9.73 16.71
CA ARG A 377 17.11 9.43 15.44
C ARG A 377 16.92 7.94 15.27
N ARG A 378 15.74 7.55 14.82
CA ARG A 378 15.34 6.13 14.74
C ARG A 378 16.01 5.37 13.59
N ASP A 379 16.22 6.00 12.45
CA ASP A 379 16.71 5.36 11.23
C ASP A 379 18.17 4.87 11.31
N THR A 380 19.01 5.56 12.09
CA THR A 380 20.42 5.20 12.32
C THR A 380 20.73 4.77 13.76
N MET A 381 19.79 4.97 14.68
CA MET A 381 19.96 4.79 16.13
C MET A 381 21.05 5.70 16.75
N GLN A 382 21.49 6.73 16.03
CA GLN A 382 22.45 7.70 16.53
C GLN A 382 21.82 8.64 17.54
N LYS A 383 22.63 9.08 18.50
CA LYS A 383 22.27 10.03 19.56
C LYS A 383 23.29 11.14 19.66
N GLU A 384 22.82 12.33 19.92
CA GLU A 384 23.67 13.50 20.16
C GLU A 384 23.06 14.40 21.23
N SER A 385 23.90 15.19 21.89
CA SER A 385 23.47 16.24 22.82
C SER A 385 23.39 17.55 22.05
N VAL A 386 22.22 18.18 22.05
CA VAL A 386 21.94 19.43 21.31
C VAL A 386 21.56 20.51 22.32
N LYS A 387 22.09 21.73 22.12
CA LYS A 387 21.71 22.86 22.94
C LYS A 387 20.24 23.21 22.81
N ALA A 388 19.63 23.67 23.89
CA ALA A 388 18.21 24.01 23.92
C ALA A 388 17.84 25.08 22.88
N GLU A 389 18.74 26.01 22.60
CA GLU A 389 18.56 27.08 21.59
C GLU A 389 18.52 26.54 20.14
N ASP A 390 19.20 25.40 19.88
CA ASP A 390 19.37 24.82 18.53
C ASP A 390 18.41 23.64 18.28
N VAL A 391 17.72 23.13 19.31
CA VAL A 391 16.96 21.86 19.23
C VAL A 391 15.82 21.89 18.24
N VAL A 392 15.12 23.02 18.13
CA VAL A 392 13.97 23.16 17.20
C VAL A 392 14.46 23.06 15.75
N GLU A 393 15.49 23.83 15.39
CA GLU A 393 16.06 23.82 14.05
C GLU A 393 16.64 22.43 13.71
N LYS A 394 17.34 21.83 14.66
CA LYS A 394 17.87 20.46 14.52
C LYS A 394 16.77 19.44 14.24
N VAL A 395 15.70 19.45 15.03
CA VAL A 395 14.58 18.51 14.86
C VAL A 395 13.86 18.72 13.53
N VAL A 396 13.62 19.97 13.14
CA VAL A 396 12.99 20.27 11.84
C VAL A 396 13.86 19.76 10.68
N SER A 397 15.17 19.98 10.71
CA SER A 397 16.08 19.50 9.66
C SER A 397 16.19 17.99 9.62
N LEU A 398 16.07 17.31 10.78
CA LEU A 398 16.09 15.85 10.84
C LEU A 398 14.89 15.19 10.14
N MET A 399 13.75 15.87 10.03
CA MET A 399 12.60 15.31 9.32
C MET A 399 12.91 15.04 7.85
N ASP A 400 13.52 16.01 7.17
CA ASP A 400 13.91 15.87 5.76
C ASP A 400 15.10 14.90 5.62
N ASP A 401 16.08 14.99 6.49
CA ASP A 401 17.26 14.12 6.46
C ASP A 401 16.91 12.63 6.67
N ILE A 402 16.02 12.34 7.62
CA ILE A 402 15.54 10.96 7.85
C ILE A 402 14.72 10.46 6.66
N GLN A 403 13.84 11.29 6.11
CA GLN A 403 13.02 10.94 4.94
C GLN A 403 13.91 10.57 3.74
N GLU A 404 14.93 11.37 3.46
CA GLU A 404 15.88 11.13 2.39
C GLU A 404 16.77 9.90 2.66
N ASN A 405 17.26 9.75 3.88
CA ASN A 405 18.15 8.65 4.27
C ASN A 405 17.45 7.28 4.10
N ILE A 406 16.22 7.13 4.55
CA ILE A 406 15.51 5.85 4.42
C ILE A 406 15.21 5.50 2.95
N TYR A 407 14.87 6.51 2.12
CA TYR A 407 14.72 6.33 0.68
C TYR A 407 16.03 5.88 0.03
N ASN A 408 17.12 6.58 0.29
CA ASN A 408 18.44 6.27 -0.29
C ASN A 408 18.93 4.89 0.12
N LYS A 409 18.70 4.48 1.36
CA LYS A 409 19.00 3.13 1.85
C LYS A 409 18.22 2.06 1.10
N ALA A 410 16.93 2.25 0.91
CA ALA A 410 16.08 1.32 0.15
C ALA A 410 16.46 1.29 -1.34
N LEU A 411 16.82 2.44 -1.91
CA LEU A 411 17.27 2.56 -3.30
C LEU A 411 18.60 1.82 -3.52
N ALA A 412 19.55 1.97 -2.61
CA ALA A 412 20.83 1.25 -2.66
C ALA A 412 20.60 -0.28 -2.60
N TYR A 413 19.74 -0.74 -1.66
CA TYR A 413 19.36 -2.14 -1.57
C TYR A 413 18.76 -2.67 -2.88
N ARG A 414 17.82 -1.95 -3.47
CA ARG A 414 17.21 -2.33 -4.75
C ARG A 414 18.26 -2.42 -5.87
N LYS A 415 19.15 -1.44 -5.99
CA LYS A 415 20.21 -1.43 -7.00
C LYS A 415 21.13 -2.64 -6.88
N ASP A 416 21.51 -3.00 -5.66
CA ASP A 416 22.35 -4.16 -5.39
C ASP A 416 21.63 -5.50 -5.66
N HIS A 417 20.29 -5.48 -5.69
CA HIS A 417 19.44 -6.66 -5.90
C HIS A 417 18.71 -6.65 -7.25
N ILE A 418 19.24 -5.92 -8.24
CA ILE A 418 18.88 -6.09 -9.64
C ILE A 418 20.03 -6.81 -10.31
N THR A 419 19.81 -8.03 -10.78
CA THR A 419 20.84 -8.85 -11.44
C THR A 419 20.43 -9.11 -12.88
N GLN A 420 21.32 -8.78 -13.83
CA GLN A 420 21.12 -9.10 -15.24
C GLN A 420 21.70 -10.48 -15.53
N VAL A 421 20.94 -11.31 -16.22
CA VAL A 421 21.36 -12.66 -16.63
C VAL A 421 20.99 -12.94 -18.08
N ASP A 422 21.74 -13.82 -18.73
CA ASP A 422 21.54 -14.18 -20.13
C ASP A 422 21.23 -15.69 -20.31
N SER A 423 21.41 -16.51 -19.27
CA SER A 423 21.10 -17.93 -19.30
C SER A 423 20.10 -18.35 -18.24
N TYR A 424 19.33 -19.39 -18.53
CA TYR A 424 18.31 -19.91 -17.62
C TYR A 424 18.93 -20.59 -16.38
N GLU A 425 20.12 -21.19 -16.51
CA GLU A 425 20.82 -21.78 -15.37
C GLU A 425 21.30 -20.70 -14.38
N GLU A 426 21.83 -19.59 -14.90
CA GLU A 426 22.21 -18.46 -14.05
C GLU A 426 20.98 -17.80 -13.43
N PHE A 427 19.88 -17.67 -14.18
CA PHE A 427 18.60 -17.17 -13.66
C PHE A 427 18.13 -17.99 -12.46
N LYS A 428 18.07 -19.31 -12.57
CA LYS A 428 17.65 -20.21 -11.48
C LYS A 428 18.54 -20.06 -10.24
N ARG A 429 19.84 -19.97 -10.45
CA ARG A 429 20.81 -19.77 -9.37
C ARG A 429 20.59 -18.43 -8.64
N VAL A 430 20.45 -17.33 -9.36
CA VAL A 430 20.24 -16.01 -8.77
C VAL A 430 18.91 -15.94 -8.01
N ILE A 431 17.83 -16.46 -8.58
CA ILE A 431 16.51 -16.51 -7.92
C ILE A 431 16.55 -17.30 -6.61
N GLU A 432 17.34 -18.38 -6.55
CA GLU A 432 17.41 -19.23 -5.36
C GLU A 432 18.36 -18.66 -4.29
N GLU A 433 19.54 -18.21 -4.68
CA GLU A 433 20.61 -17.82 -3.76
C GLU A 433 20.51 -16.36 -3.31
N LYS A 434 20.18 -15.44 -4.23
CA LYS A 434 20.19 -14.00 -3.97
C LYS A 434 18.80 -13.40 -3.89
N GLY A 435 17.86 -13.86 -4.72
CA GLY A 435 16.56 -13.21 -4.91
C GLY A 435 16.70 -11.85 -5.60
N GLY A 436 15.76 -10.95 -5.33
CA GLY A 436 15.70 -9.64 -5.94
C GLY A 436 15.06 -9.66 -7.32
N PHE A 437 15.22 -8.56 -8.06
CA PHE A 437 14.80 -8.50 -9.46
C PHE A 437 15.86 -9.11 -10.36
N VAL A 438 15.44 -10.00 -11.24
CA VAL A 438 16.30 -10.58 -12.27
C VAL A 438 15.88 -10.06 -13.63
N SER A 439 16.75 -9.31 -14.29
CA SER A 439 16.56 -8.76 -15.61
C SER A 439 17.02 -9.77 -16.67
N ALA A 440 16.10 -10.27 -17.47
CA ALA A 440 16.39 -11.31 -18.48
C ALA A 440 15.51 -11.15 -19.71
N HIS A 441 16.00 -11.65 -20.84
CA HIS A 441 15.24 -11.69 -22.09
C HIS A 441 14.19 -12.79 -22.07
N TRP A 442 13.01 -12.46 -22.58
CA TRP A 442 11.83 -13.31 -22.67
C TRP A 442 11.25 -13.24 -24.09
N ASP A 443 10.76 -14.35 -24.62
CA ASP A 443 10.26 -14.47 -25.99
C ASP A 443 8.83 -13.95 -26.21
N GLY A 444 8.21 -13.34 -25.18
CA GLY A 444 6.86 -12.78 -25.28
C GLY A 444 5.74 -13.80 -25.15
N THR A 445 6.03 -15.10 -24.90
CA THR A 445 5.00 -16.13 -24.86
C THR A 445 4.55 -16.47 -23.44
N ALA A 446 3.25 -16.75 -23.27
CA ALA A 446 2.67 -17.21 -22.02
C ALA A 446 3.23 -18.58 -21.58
N GLU A 447 3.54 -19.45 -22.53
CA GLU A 447 4.12 -20.79 -22.26
C GLU A 447 5.48 -20.68 -21.55
N THR A 448 6.35 -19.79 -22.02
CA THR A 448 7.65 -19.57 -21.39
C THR A 448 7.47 -18.93 -20.01
N GLU A 449 6.57 -17.98 -19.86
CA GLU A 449 6.24 -17.33 -18.58
C GLU A 449 5.76 -18.36 -17.54
N GLU A 450 4.79 -19.21 -17.90
CA GLU A 450 4.26 -20.24 -17.02
C GLU A 450 5.33 -21.28 -16.65
N ARG A 451 6.14 -21.72 -17.61
CA ARG A 451 7.26 -22.64 -17.34
C ARG A 451 8.23 -22.08 -16.28
N VAL A 452 8.63 -20.81 -16.41
CA VAL A 452 9.52 -20.17 -15.43
C VAL A 452 8.87 -20.14 -14.05
N LYS A 453 7.59 -19.80 -13.98
CA LYS A 453 6.80 -19.74 -12.74
C LYS A 453 6.68 -21.12 -12.07
N GLU A 454 6.38 -22.15 -12.83
CA GLU A 454 6.29 -23.52 -12.31
C GLU A 454 7.63 -24.02 -11.74
N GLU A 455 8.71 -23.83 -12.49
CA GLU A 455 10.04 -24.33 -12.13
C GLU A 455 10.71 -23.53 -10.99
N THR A 456 10.46 -22.21 -10.88
CA THR A 456 11.24 -21.33 -9.99
C THR A 456 10.40 -20.55 -8.98
N LYS A 457 9.09 -20.50 -9.14
CA LYS A 457 8.16 -19.64 -8.40
C LYS A 457 8.38 -18.13 -8.65
N ALA A 458 9.25 -17.76 -9.57
CA ALA A 458 9.41 -16.37 -10.03
C ALA A 458 8.42 -16.07 -11.15
N THR A 459 7.87 -14.87 -11.13
CA THR A 459 6.96 -14.36 -12.16
C THR A 459 7.56 -13.12 -12.84
N ILE A 460 7.11 -12.80 -14.04
CA ILE A 460 7.42 -11.51 -14.65
C ILE A 460 6.67 -10.42 -13.89
N ARG A 461 7.41 -9.60 -13.16
CA ARG A 461 6.82 -8.51 -12.36
C ARG A 461 6.35 -7.34 -13.21
N CYS A 462 7.17 -6.96 -14.17
CA CYS A 462 6.80 -5.97 -15.17
C CYS A 462 7.71 -6.03 -16.39
N ILE A 463 7.18 -5.48 -17.48
CA ILE A 463 7.94 -5.02 -18.64
C ILE A 463 8.32 -3.56 -18.34
N PRO A 464 9.59 -3.25 -18.03
CA PRO A 464 9.96 -1.91 -17.57
C PRO A 464 9.65 -0.83 -18.61
N LEU A 465 9.16 0.32 -18.12
CA LEU A 465 9.03 1.54 -18.90
C LEU A 465 10.33 2.36 -18.84
N ASN A 466 10.54 3.18 -19.87
CA ASN A 466 11.66 4.14 -19.93
C ASN A 466 13.05 3.49 -19.83
N VAL A 467 13.17 2.25 -20.31
CA VAL A 467 14.45 1.58 -20.51
C VAL A 467 14.74 1.45 -21.99
N GLU A 468 16.02 1.51 -22.37
CA GLU A 468 16.42 1.25 -23.75
C GLU A 468 16.06 -0.19 -24.13
N LYS A 469 15.47 -0.34 -25.31
CA LYS A 469 15.22 -1.66 -25.87
C LYS A 469 16.54 -2.29 -26.27
N GLU A 470 16.72 -3.53 -25.88
CA GLU A 470 17.94 -4.32 -26.12
C GLU A 470 17.53 -5.58 -26.88
N GLU A 471 18.08 -5.78 -28.06
CA GLU A 471 17.91 -7.03 -28.80
C GLU A 471 18.73 -8.13 -28.15
N GLY A 472 18.12 -9.30 -28.00
CA GLY A 472 18.76 -10.47 -27.41
C GLY A 472 17.99 -11.73 -27.69
N VAL A 473 18.25 -12.76 -26.93
CA VAL A 473 17.57 -14.04 -27.02
C VAL A 473 16.96 -14.45 -25.68
N CYS A 474 15.78 -15.02 -25.75
CA CYS A 474 15.09 -15.56 -24.57
C CYS A 474 15.99 -16.54 -23.84
N MET A 475 16.18 -16.32 -22.55
CA MET A 475 17.02 -17.17 -21.69
C MET A 475 16.58 -18.65 -21.65
N VAL A 476 15.29 -18.94 -21.92
CA VAL A 476 14.70 -20.27 -21.84
C VAL A 476 14.70 -20.96 -23.21
N THR A 477 14.25 -20.25 -24.27
CA THR A 477 13.95 -20.84 -25.57
C THR A 477 15.03 -20.54 -26.65
N GLY A 478 15.88 -19.53 -26.41
CA GLY A 478 16.82 -19.03 -27.41
C GLY A 478 16.17 -18.26 -28.58
N LYS A 479 14.86 -18.05 -28.55
CA LYS A 479 14.15 -17.24 -29.58
C LYS A 479 14.49 -15.76 -29.43
N PRO A 480 14.39 -14.96 -30.51
CA PRO A 480 14.63 -13.51 -30.46
C PRO A 480 13.76 -12.82 -29.42
N SER A 481 14.33 -11.84 -28.77
CA SER A 481 13.67 -10.95 -27.81
C SER A 481 14.14 -9.52 -28.03
N THR A 482 13.25 -8.55 -27.94
CA THR A 482 13.55 -7.13 -28.18
C THR A 482 13.69 -6.32 -26.90
N GLN A 483 13.46 -6.95 -25.75
CA GLN A 483 13.47 -6.27 -24.47
C GLN A 483 13.67 -7.24 -23.31
N ARG A 484 14.43 -6.81 -22.31
CA ARG A 484 14.49 -7.48 -21.00
C ARG A 484 13.25 -7.18 -20.18
N VAL A 485 12.83 -8.15 -19.38
CA VAL A 485 11.77 -8.00 -18.39
C VAL A 485 12.30 -8.30 -17.01
N LEU A 486 11.56 -7.89 -15.98
CA LEU A 486 11.95 -8.10 -14.57
C LEU A 486 11.19 -9.27 -13.98
N PHE A 487 11.93 -10.29 -13.57
CA PHE A 487 11.41 -11.43 -12.82
C PHE A 487 11.73 -11.29 -11.34
N ALA A 488 10.85 -11.78 -10.49
CA ALA A 488 11.13 -12.01 -9.05
C ALA A 488 10.13 -12.98 -8.44
N LYS A 489 10.51 -13.59 -7.32
CA LYS A 489 9.52 -14.16 -6.39
C LYS A 489 8.75 -13.01 -5.76
N ALA A 490 7.46 -13.17 -5.45
CA ALA A 490 6.60 -12.08 -5.01
C ALA A 490 5.69 -12.46 -3.84
N TYR A 491 5.17 -11.43 -3.18
CA TYR A 491 4.11 -11.54 -2.16
C TYR A 491 2.71 -11.64 -2.78
#